data_4124badb4a79bcc3aea73039419e474e
#
_entry.id   4124badb4a79bcc3aea73039419e474e
#
_cell.length_a   1.000
_cell.length_b   1.000
_cell.length_c   1.000
_cell.angle_alpha   90.00
_cell.angle_beta   90.00
_cell.angle_gamma   90.00
#
_symmetry.space_group_name_H-M   'P 1'
#
loop_
_entity.id
_entity.type
_entity.pdbx_description
1 polymer ?
#
loop_
_entity_poly.entity_id
_entity_poly.type
_entity_poly.pdbx_seq_one_letter_code
_entity_poly.pdbx_strand_id
1 'polypeptide(L)'
;MASRATSETRRAQRLLLEALQAPERLPALPLADWELLLRVARRARLLGRLESDLGRADLLGSIPPRAAGHLRAARNVIAHRKTLISWEVNRLLWALKGIDVPLILLKGTGYLLAGLPPARGRIFADVDLLVPEERIGEIEERLVERGWFKT
;
A
#
# COMPACT_ATOMS: atom_id res chain seq x y z
N MET A 1 -35.52 0.58 5.15
CA MET A 1 -34.22 -0.11 5.24
C MET A 1 -33.08 0.71 4.63
N ALA A 2 -33.24 1.47 3.56
CA ALA A 2 -32.19 2.30 2.92
C ALA A 2 -31.59 3.39 3.84
N SER A 3 -32.38 4.04 4.70
CA SER A 3 -31.92 5.13 5.58
C SER A 3 -30.91 4.67 6.66
N ARG A 4 -31.09 3.46 7.22
CA ARG A 4 -30.14 2.90 8.22
C ARG A 4 -28.78 2.56 7.60
N ALA A 5 -28.75 1.96 6.40
CA ALA A 5 -27.54 1.63 5.68
C ALA A 5 -26.73 2.91 5.34
N THR A 6 -27.41 3.97 4.93
CA THR A 6 -26.78 5.27 4.62
C THR A 6 -26.18 5.92 5.88
N SER A 7 -26.85 5.82 7.02
CA SER A 7 -26.35 6.34 8.31
C SER A 7 -25.10 5.59 8.79
N GLU A 8 -25.11 4.25 8.71
CA GLU A 8 -23.96 3.42 9.09
C GLU A 8 -22.75 3.68 8.19
N THR A 9 -22.96 3.84 6.89
CA THR A 9 -21.91 4.17 5.94
C THR A 9 -21.27 5.52 6.26
N ARG A 10 -22.06 6.55 6.54
CA ARG A 10 -21.55 7.87 6.93
C ARG A 10 -20.76 7.82 8.25
N ARG A 11 -21.25 7.05 9.23
CA ARG A 11 -20.53 6.82 10.50
C ARG A 11 -19.19 6.15 10.25
N ALA A 12 -19.14 5.10 9.44
CA ALA A 12 -17.92 4.40 9.10
C ALA A 12 -16.89 5.30 8.40
N GLN A 13 -17.34 6.12 7.45
CA GLN A 13 -16.47 7.08 6.76
C GLN A 13 -15.91 8.13 7.71
N ARG A 14 -16.76 8.70 8.58
CA ARG A 14 -16.31 9.69 9.59
C ARG A 14 -15.28 9.06 10.52
N LEU A 15 -15.55 7.87 11.04
CA LEU A 15 -14.65 7.15 11.93
C LEU A 15 -13.28 6.89 11.28
N LEU A 16 -13.26 6.53 10.00
CA LEU A 16 -12.02 6.34 9.26
C LEU A 16 -11.25 7.66 9.09
N LEU A 17 -11.92 8.75 8.77
CA LEU A 17 -11.28 10.07 8.65
C LEU A 17 -10.69 10.53 9.99
N GLU A 18 -11.45 10.40 11.08
CA GLU A 18 -10.98 10.72 12.44
C GLU A 18 -9.76 9.87 12.84
N ALA A 19 -9.80 8.57 12.52
CA ALA A 19 -8.70 7.65 12.78
C ALA A 19 -7.39 8.01 12.03
N LEU A 20 -7.51 8.53 10.82
CA LEU A 20 -6.37 8.96 10.01
C LEU A 20 -5.83 10.34 10.40
N GLN A 21 -6.70 11.22 10.94
CA GLN A 21 -6.33 12.58 11.35
C GLN A 21 -5.78 12.64 12.78
N ALA A 22 -6.28 11.76 13.67
CA ALA A 22 -5.98 11.78 15.09
C ALA A 22 -5.79 10.35 15.63
N PRO A 23 -4.75 9.62 15.19
CA PRO A 23 -4.51 8.22 15.59
C PRO A 23 -4.33 8.07 17.11
N GLU A 24 -3.91 9.12 17.82
CA GLU A 24 -3.77 9.15 19.27
C GLU A 24 -5.10 8.95 20.03
N ARG A 25 -6.24 9.11 19.39
CA ARG A 25 -7.57 8.88 19.97
C ARG A 25 -8.03 7.43 19.88
N LEU A 26 -7.39 6.62 19.04
CA LEU A 26 -7.80 5.25 18.79
C LEU A 26 -7.76 4.32 20.00
N PRO A 27 -6.82 4.45 20.96
CA PRO A 27 -6.85 3.62 22.17
C PRO A 27 -8.13 3.75 23.01
N ALA A 28 -8.78 4.92 22.98
CA ALA A 28 -10.04 5.17 23.69
C ALA A 28 -11.29 4.74 22.89
N LEU A 29 -11.14 4.19 21.69
CA LEU A 29 -12.25 3.82 20.83
C LEU A 29 -13.00 2.58 21.38
N PRO A 30 -14.35 2.59 21.47
CA PRO A 30 -15.14 1.42 21.85
C PRO A 30 -14.91 0.24 20.90
N LEU A 31 -14.99 -0.99 21.43
CA LEU A 31 -14.74 -2.22 20.68
C LEU A 31 -15.63 -2.35 19.42
N ALA A 32 -16.90 -1.96 19.53
CA ALA A 32 -17.85 -1.96 18.40
C ALA A 32 -17.40 -1.01 17.27
N ASP A 33 -16.78 0.12 17.61
CA ASP A 33 -16.25 1.07 16.65
C ASP A 33 -14.94 0.58 16.01
N TRP A 34 -14.15 -0.19 16.74
CA TRP A 34 -13.00 -0.90 16.15
C TRP A 34 -13.41 -1.88 15.05
N GLU A 35 -14.47 -2.66 15.26
CA GLU A 35 -14.97 -3.58 14.22
C GLU A 35 -15.41 -2.83 12.95
N LEU A 36 -16.11 -1.71 13.14
CA LEU A 36 -16.55 -0.86 12.04
C LEU A 36 -15.35 -0.21 11.32
N LEU A 37 -14.39 0.34 12.07
CA LEU A 37 -13.19 0.95 11.56
C LEU A 37 -12.36 -0.05 10.73
N LEU A 38 -12.10 -1.24 11.25
CA LEU A 38 -11.33 -2.27 10.55
C LEU A 38 -12.01 -2.72 9.25
N ARG A 39 -13.36 -2.80 9.25
CA ARG A 39 -14.15 -3.16 8.07
C ARG A 39 -14.01 -2.10 6.98
N VAL A 40 -14.21 -0.82 7.32
CA VAL A 40 -14.11 0.28 6.34
C VAL A 40 -12.69 0.51 5.88
N ALA A 41 -11.71 0.44 6.78
CA ALA A 41 -10.29 0.58 6.44
C ALA A 41 -9.80 -0.53 5.51
N ARG A 42 -10.30 -1.77 5.68
CA ARG A 42 -9.99 -2.89 4.78
C ARG A 42 -10.54 -2.64 3.37
N ARG A 43 -11.81 -2.21 3.25
CA ARG A 43 -12.44 -1.87 1.96
C ARG A 43 -11.70 -0.73 1.26
N ALA A 44 -11.28 0.27 2.01
CA ALA A 44 -10.52 1.42 1.51
C ALA A 44 -9.04 1.11 1.26
N ARG A 45 -8.54 -0.11 1.57
CA ARG A 45 -7.12 -0.50 1.51
C ARG A 45 -6.20 0.36 2.40
N LEU A 46 -6.72 0.81 3.54
CA LEU A 46 -6.03 1.72 4.48
C LEU A 46 -5.63 1.04 5.80
N LEU A 47 -5.81 -0.29 5.97
CA LEU A 47 -5.37 -0.99 7.19
C LEU A 47 -3.87 -0.81 7.46
N GLY A 48 -3.04 -0.89 6.41
CA GLY A 48 -1.61 -0.70 6.56
C GLY A 48 -1.22 0.74 6.88
N ARG A 49 -2.01 1.70 6.41
CA ARG A 49 -1.81 3.10 6.79
C ARG A 49 -2.11 3.31 8.27
N LEU A 50 -3.23 2.79 8.78
CA LEU A 50 -3.56 2.83 10.20
C LEU A 50 -2.50 2.14 11.06
N GLU A 51 -2.01 0.97 10.64
CA GLU A 51 -0.92 0.27 11.33
C GLU A 51 0.34 1.12 11.40
N SER A 52 0.74 1.70 10.27
CA SER A 52 1.93 2.57 10.20
C SER A 52 1.81 3.81 11.08
N ASP A 53 0.65 4.46 11.10
CA ASP A 53 0.44 5.67 11.89
C ASP A 53 0.41 5.35 13.40
N LEU A 54 -0.27 4.27 13.82
CA LEU A 54 -0.26 3.79 15.21
C LEU A 54 1.13 3.31 15.66
N GLY A 55 1.87 2.62 14.79
CA GLY A 55 3.23 2.17 15.08
C GLY A 55 4.19 3.34 15.31
N ARG A 56 4.08 4.39 14.51
CA ARG A 56 4.89 5.61 14.67
C ARG A 56 4.56 6.41 15.93
N ALA A 57 3.32 6.33 16.39
CA ALA A 57 2.86 6.94 17.61
C ALA A 57 3.08 6.06 18.85
N ASP A 58 3.65 4.86 18.67
CA ASP A 58 3.85 3.85 19.73
C ASP A 58 2.54 3.42 20.43
N LEU A 59 1.45 3.37 19.69
CA LEU A 59 0.10 3.09 20.22
C LEU A 59 -0.39 1.67 19.95
N LEU A 60 0.37 0.82 19.26
CA LEU A 60 -0.06 -0.55 18.93
C LEU A 60 -0.28 -1.44 20.16
N GLY A 61 0.42 -1.16 21.26
CA GLY A 61 0.23 -1.84 22.54
C GLY A 61 -1.00 -1.38 23.33
N SER A 62 -1.54 -0.22 22.99
CA SER A 62 -2.66 0.43 23.71
C SER A 62 -4.03 0.18 23.08
N ILE A 63 -4.10 -0.57 21.98
CA ILE A 63 -5.35 -0.89 21.27
C ILE A 63 -5.80 -2.34 21.59
N PRO A 64 -7.10 -2.68 21.35
CA PRO A 64 -7.57 -4.03 21.60
C PRO A 64 -6.73 -5.10 20.86
N PRO A 65 -6.36 -6.23 21.52
CA PRO A 65 -5.47 -7.25 20.93
C PRO A 65 -5.96 -7.81 19.60
N ARG A 66 -7.28 -7.94 19.44
CA ARG A 66 -7.90 -8.39 18.18
C ARG A 66 -7.68 -7.38 17.04
N ALA A 67 -7.83 -6.09 17.34
CA ALA A 67 -7.54 -5.02 16.37
C ALA A 67 -6.06 -5.01 15.99
N ALA A 68 -5.17 -5.08 16.98
CA ALA A 68 -3.73 -5.18 16.76
C ALA A 68 -3.36 -6.39 15.88
N GLY A 69 -4.03 -7.53 16.06
CA GLY A 69 -3.86 -8.72 15.21
C GLY A 69 -4.17 -8.46 13.74
N HIS A 70 -5.29 -7.79 13.44
CA HIS A 70 -5.66 -7.41 12.07
C HIS A 70 -4.67 -6.42 11.43
N LEU A 71 -4.21 -5.45 12.19
CA LEU A 71 -3.23 -4.46 11.72
C LEU A 71 -1.87 -5.10 11.47
N ARG A 72 -1.41 -5.99 12.36
CA ARG A 72 -0.18 -6.78 12.18
C ARG A 72 -0.23 -7.65 10.93
N ALA A 73 -1.36 -8.31 10.67
CA ALA A 73 -1.56 -9.08 9.44
C ALA A 73 -1.44 -8.19 8.19
N ALA A 74 -2.03 -6.98 8.20
CA ALA A 74 -1.88 -6.02 7.12
C ALA A 74 -0.43 -5.59 6.90
N ARG A 75 0.32 -5.32 7.98
CA ARG A 75 1.76 -5.02 7.92
C ARG A 75 2.55 -6.14 7.24
N ASN A 76 2.30 -7.39 7.62
CA ASN A 76 3.00 -8.55 7.05
C ASN A 76 2.73 -8.69 5.55
N VAL A 77 1.48 -8.50 5.10
CA VAL A 77 1.12 -8.51 3.68
C VAL A 77 1.86 -7.40 2.93
N ILE A 78 1.93 -6.18 3.50
CA ILE A 78 2.62 -5.05 2.88
C ILE A 78 4.13 -5.31 2.81
N ALA A 79 4.74 -5.83 3.88
CA ALA A 79 6.16 -6.18 3.90
C ALA A 79 6.50 -7.22 2.82
N HIS A 80 5.67 -8.27 2.68
CA HIS A 80 5.83 -9.27 1.63
C HIS A 80 5.71 -8.65 0.22
N ARG A 81 4.69 -7.83 -0.01
CA ARG A 81 4.50 -7.12 -1.30
C ARG A 81 5.67 -6.20 -1.63
N LYS A 82 6.21 -5.49 -0.64
CA LYS A 82 7.41 -4.66 -0.79
C LYS A 82 8.60 -5.49 -1.28
N THR A 83 8.82 -6.67 -0.69
CA THR A 83 9.90 -7.58 -1.12
C THR A 83 9.70 -8.03 -2.57
N LEU A 84 8.47 -8.41 -2.96
CA LEU A 84 8.16 -8.82 -4.33
C LEU A 84 8.41 -7.70 -5.35
N ILE A 85 7.98 -6.47 -5.05
CA ILE A 85 8.22 -5.31 -5.91
C ILE A 85 9.72 -5.03 -6.05
N SER A 86 10.47 -5.06 -4.94
CA SER A 86 11.93 -4.85 -4.98
C SER A 86 12.62 -5.93 -5.82
N TRP A 87 12.18 -7.17 -5.71
CA TRP A 87 12.68 -8.27 -6.52
C TRP A 87 12.35 -8.08 -8.02
N GLU A 88 11.13 -7.66 -8.35
CA GLU A 88 10.71 -7.38 -9.73
C GLU A 88 11.51 -6.24 -10.35
N VAL A 89 11.76 -5.16 -9.60
CA VAL A 89 12.62 -4.06 -10.08
C VAL A 89 14.05 -4.55 -10.33
N ASN A 90 14.60 -5.38 -9.44
CA ASN A 90 15.94 -5.94 -9.66
C ASN A 90 15.98 -6.85 -10.90
N ARG A 91 14.93 -7.62 -11.17
CA ARG A 91 14.81 -8.41 -12.40
C ARG A 91 14.76 -7.53 -13.64
N LEU A 92 13.97 -6.43 -13.60
CA LEU A 92 13.91 -5.46 -14.70
C LEU A 92 15.28 -4.85 -14.97
N LEU A 93 15.98 -4.39 -13.93
CA LEU A 93 17.33 -3.84 -14.06
C LEU A 93 18.33 -4.86 -14.64
N TRP A 94 18.22 -6.12 -14.21
CA TRP A 94 19.03 -7.19 -14.77
C TRP A 94 18.71 -7.46 -16.26
N ALA A 95 17.44 -7.51 -16.62
CA ALA A 95 17.00 -7.77 -17.98
C ALA A 95 17.46 -6.65 -18.95
N LEU A 96 17.39 -5.41 -18.49
CA LEU A 96 17.73 -4.23 -19.28
C LEU A 96 19.21 -3.85 -19.18
N LYS A 97 20.02 -4.66 -18.51
CA LYS A 97 21.46 -4.43 -18.42
C LYS A 97 22.11 -4.39 -19.82
N GLY A 98 22.86 -3.33 -20.09
CA GLY A 98 23.54 -3.10 -21.37
C GLY A 98 22.73 -2.29 -22.37
N ILE A 99 21.47 -1.93 -22.06
CA ILE A 99 20.73 -0.91 -22.78
C ILE A 99 20.99 0.43 -22.07
N ASP A 100 21.62 1.35 -22.79
CA ASP A 100 21.93 2.69 -22.25
C ASP A 100 20.71 3.61 -22.44
N VAL A 101 19.79 3.53 -21.47
CA VAL A 101 18.60 4.37 -21.43
C VAL A 101 18.28 4.78 -19.99
N PRO A 102 17.76 6.00 -19.79
CA PRO A 102 17.24 6.39 -18.48
C PRO A 102 15.96 5.61 -18.19
N LEU A 103 15.93 4.88 -17.06
CA LEU A 103 14.75 4.18 -16.54
C LEU A 103 14.23 4.97 -15.36
N ILE A 104 13.01 5.50 -15.47
CA ILE A 104 12.39 6.26 -14.39
C ILE A 104 11.22 5.44 -13.83
N LEU A 105 11.32 5.09 -12.55
CA LEU A 105 10.22 4.44 -11.83
C LEU A 105 9.16 5.46 -11.48
N LEU A 106 7.93 5.19 -11.87
CA LEU A 106 6.80 6.07 -11.64
C LEU A 106 5.94 5.61 -10.45
N LYS A 107 5.04 6.49 -10.03
CA LYS A 107 3.95 6.24 -9.08
C LYS A 107 4.38 5.53 -7.80
N GLY A 108 3.64 4.45 -7.45
CA GLY A 108 3.79 3.73 -6.21
C GLY A 108 5.16 3.13 -5.98
N THR A 109 5.73 2.50 -6.99
CA THR A 109 7.06 1.87 -6.94
C THR A 109 8.17 2.91 -6.79
N GLY A 110 8.07 4.04 -7.50
CA GLY A 110 8.98 5.16 -7.32
C GLY A 110 8.97 5.70 -5.88
N TYR A 111 7.80 5.91 -5.29
CA TYR A 111 7.68 6.33 -3.88
C TYR A 111 8.25 5.31 -2.90
N LEU A 112 8.05 4.00 -3.19
CA LEU A 112 8.52 2.91 -2.35
C LEU A 112 10.04 2.86 -2.29
N LEU A 113 10.70 2.88 -3.43
CA LEU A 113 12.16 2.76 -3.51
C LEU A 113 12.87 4.04 -3.06
N ALA A 114 12.27 5.20 -3.28
CA ALA A 114 12.75 6.47 -2.75
C ALA A 114 12.46 6.67 -1.26
N GLY A 115 11.76 5.73 -0.59
CA GLY A 115 11.45 5.82 0.85
C GLY A 115 10.49 6.96 1.21
N LEU A 116 9.70 7.45 0.25
CA LEU A 116 8.85 8.64 0.44
C LEU A 116 7.62 8.35 1.30
N PRO A 117 7.11 9.36 2.04
CA PRO A 117 5.94 9.21 2.91
C PRO A 117 4.68 8.62 2.25
N PRO A 118 4.35 8.92 0.97
CA PRO A 118 3.19 8.34 0.30
C PRO A 118 3.23 6.82 0.13
N ALA A 119 4.38 6.17 0.28
CA ALA A 119 4.52 4.72 0.22
C ALA A 119 4.12 4.01 1.53
N ARG A 120 4.00 4.74 2.63
CA ARG A 120 3.78 4.15 3.96
C ARG A 120 2.42 3.47 4.05
N GLY A 121 2.44 2.20 4.44
CA GLY A 121 1.22 1.41 4.63
C GLY A 121 0.44 1.12 3.34
N ARG A 122 1.00 1.34 2.16
CA ARG A 122 0.38 1.03 0.87
C ARG A 122 0.76 -0.35 0.36
N ILE A 123 -0.19 -0.97 -0.34
CA ILE A 123 0.04 -2.18 -1.14
C ILE A 123 0.30 -1.72 -2.57
N PHE A 124 1.39 -2.20 -3.15
CA PHE A 124 1.73 -2.01 -4.56
C PHE A 124 1.53 -3.33 -5.31
N ALA A 125 1.07 -3.24 -6.57
CA ALA A 125 0.77 -4.40 -7.39
C ALA A 125 1.59 -4.44 -8.69
N ASP A 126 2.07 -3.30 -9.14
CA ASP A 126 2.67 -3.07 -10.45
C ASP A 126 3.93 -2.22 -10.37
N VAL A 127 4.74 -2.32 -11.41
CA VAL A 127 5.93 -1.49 -11.63
C VAL A 127 5.71 -0.69 -12.90
N ASP A 128 5.51 0.61 -12.75
CA ASP A 128 5.39 1.54 -13.88
C ASP A 128 6.76 2.12 -14.20
N LEU A 129 7.16 2.02 -15.48
CA LEU A 129 8.41 2.58 -16.01
C LEU A 129 8.09 3.68 -17.01
N LEU A 130 8.86 4.77 -16.97
CA LEU A 130 8.94 5.75 -18.02
C LEU A 130 10.30 5.60 -18.71
N VAL A 131 10.26 5.50 -20.03
CA VAL A 131 11.43 5.35 -20.90
C VAL A 131 11.25 6.27 -22.14
N PRO A 132 12.32 6.62 -22.87
CA PRO A 132 12.20 7.34 -24.14
C PRO A 132 11.34 6.57 -25.13
N GLU A 133 10.44 7.27 -25.85
CA GLU A 133 9.49 6.68 -26.77
C GLU A 133 10.18 5.87 -27.89
N GLU A 134 11.27 6.38 -28.44
CA GLU A 134 12.07 5.75 -29.48
C GLU A 134 12.77 4.45 -29.03
N ARG A 135 12.82 4.19 -27.73
CA ARG A 135 13.48 2.99 -27.17
C ARG A 135 12.47 1.94 -26.64
N ILE A 136 11.18 2.23 -26.70
CA ILE A 136 10.14 1.31 -26.20
C ILE A 136 10.24 -0.06 -26.88
N GLY A 137 10.36 -0.10 -28.21
CA GLY A 137 10.43 -1.36 -28.97
C GLY A 137 11.61 -2.23 -28.55
N GLU A 138 12.81 -1.66 -28.44
CA GLU A 138 14.02 -2.36 -28.00
C GLU A 138 13.87 -2.90 -26.57
N ILE A 139 13.28 -2.10 -25.67
CA ILE A 139 13.05 -2.50 -24.28
C ILE A 139 12.04 -3.63 -24.20
N GLU A 140 10.93 -3.56 -24.93
CA GLU A 140 9.93 -4.61 -25.00
C GLU A 140 10.50 -5.94 -25.54
N GLU A 141 11.26 -5.89 -26.65
CA GLU A 141 11.91 -7.07 -27.22
C GLU A 141 12.86 -7.70 -26.20
N ARG A 142 13.69 -6.90 -25.56
CA ARG A 142 14.61 -7.38 -24.54
C ARG A 142 13.90 -8.02 -23.34
N LEU A 143 12.79 -7.45 -22.89
CA LEU A 143 11.99 -8.02 -21.79
C LEU A 143 11.38 -9.36 -22.22
N VAL A 144 10.85 -9.47 -23.45
CA VAL A 144 10.31 -10.73 -23.98
C VAL A 144 11.40 -11.81 -24.06
N GLU A 145 12.59 -11.49 -24.57
CA GLU A 145 13.74 -12.40 -24.60
C GLU A 145 14.13 -12.93 -23.19
N ARG A 146 13.87 -12.13 -22.15
CA ARG A 146 14.15 -12.45 -20.75
C ARG A 146 12.95 -13.07 -20.00
N GLY A 147 11.89 -13.43 -20.73
CA GLY A 147 10.75 -14.18 -20.19
C GLY A 147 9.58 -13.34 -19.68
N TRP A 148 9.48 -12.05 -20.04
CA TRP A 148 8.26 -11.27 -19.86
C TRP A 148 7.30 -11.52 -21.03
N PHE A 149 5.99 -11.44 -20.77
CA PHE A 149 4.97 -11.64 -21.79
C PHE A 149 4.20 -10.33 -22.02
N LYS A 150 3.89 -10.03 -23.26
CA LYS A 150 2.93 -8.97 -23.60
C LYS A 150 1.52 -9.49 -23.30
N THR A 151 0.70 -8.68 -22.61
CA THR A 151 -0.72 -8.95 -22.30
C THR A 151 -1.62 -8.07 -23.16
#